data_6e6f72d57ace381fcba3afb08db9cd3a
#
_entry.id   6e6f72d57ace381fcba3afb08db9cd3a
#
_cell.length_a   1.000
_cell.length_b   1.000
_cell.length_c   1.000
_cell.angle_alpha   90.00
_cell.angle_beta   90.00
_cell.angle_gamma   90.00
#
_symmetry.space_group_name_H-M   'P 1'
#
loop_
_entity.id
_entity.type
_entity.pdbx_description
1 polymer ?
#
loop_
_entity_poly.entity_id
_entity_poly.type
_entity_poly.pdbx_seq_one_letter_code
_entity_poly.pdbx_strand_id
1 'polypeptide(L)'
;FATATLLSAQTFAAVSAEEAAKLGNSLTPVGATKAGNGDGSIPAWNGGLTQLVARGDNPFANEKPLLTITAANVDQHTAMLTPGQVALFKAYPNSYQIPVYPSHRTGAYPQSIYDKAIKNATTAQLTANGLSNYDEAIPFAMPQNGLEVLWNHITRYRGGSAQRKLMQAPVQRNGSYTAVKLVDEFIFPQYMSDGYDAAQDANMLFYFKQEITEPARLVGTTLLVHETVDQVVQPRMAWIYNSGQRRVRRAPQVAYDGPGTAADGLRTSDNFDMFNGSPDKYNWKLVGKKEMYIPYNSFELGSPRHKYDDIIREGHINPALTRYEKHRVWVVEGTLKE
;
A
#
# COMPACT_ATOMS: atom_id res chain seq x y z
N PHE A 1 -23.81 -42.18 -22.35
CA PHE A 1 -22.46 -41.80 -21.85
C PHE A 1 -22.40 -40.29 -21.74
N ALA A 2 -22.41 -39.76 -20.54
CA ALA A 2 -22.23 -38.33 -20.26
C ALA A 2 -20.73 -38.12 -20.00
N THR A 3 -20.08 -37.38 -20.86
CA THR A 3 -18.69 -36.99 -20.72
C THR A 3 -18.64 -35.78 -19.75
N ALA A 4 -18.21 -36.00 -18.50
CA ALA A 4 -17.94 -34.92 -17.57
C ALA A 4 -16.64 -34.24 -17.97
N THR A 5 -16.73 -33.03 -18.48
CA THR A 5 -15.56 -32.17 -18.74
C THR A 5 -15.09 -31.66 -17.40
N LEU A 6 -14.01 -32.21 -16.87
CA LEU A 6 -13.27 -31.68 -15.75
C LEU A 6 -12.61 -30.35 -16.18
N LEU A 7 -13.20 -29.24 -15.79
CA LEU A 7 -12.49 -27.96 -15.81
C LEU A 7 -11.36 -28.04 -14.77
N SER A 8 -10.15 -28.29 -15.26
CA SER A 8 -8.94 -28.13 -14.45
C SER A 8 -8.82 -26.64 -14.09
N ALA A 9 -9.02 -26.30 -12.82
CA ALA A 9 -8.61 -25.02 -12.30
C ALA A 9 -7.10 -24.87 -12.58
N GLN A 10 -6.73 -23.92 -13.43
CA GLN A 10 -5.33 -23.58 -13.64
C GLN A 10 -4.84 -22.94 -12.33
N THR A 11 -4.19 -23.73 -11.49
CA THR A 11 -3.33 -23.22 -10.44
C THR A 11 -2.13 -22.61 -11.14
N PHE A 12 -2.02 -21.28 -11.11
CA PHE A 12 -0.81 -20.62 -11.58
C PHE A 12 0.31 -21.03 -10.63
N ALA A 13 1.29 -21.73 -11.18
CA ALA A 13 2.37 -22.31 -10.42
C ALA A 13 3.30 -21.22 -9.87
N ALA A 14 3.80 -21.44 -8.66
CA ALA A 14 5.00 -20.81 -8.14
C ALA A 14 6.13 -20.86 -9.17
N VAL A 15 7.07 -19.94 -9.12
CA VAL A 15 8.20 -19.93 -10.05
C VAL A 15 9.09 -21.16 -9.85
N SER A 16 9.86 -21.53 -10.89
CA SER A 16 10.79 -22.64 -10.80
C SER A 16 11.89 -22.40 -9.75
N ALA A 17 12.50 -23.47 -9.24
CA ALA A 17 13.63 -23.35 -8.31
C ALA A 17 14.81 -22.57 -8.93
N GLU A 18 15.03 -22.70 -10.25
CA GLU A 18 16.05 -21.95 -10.98
C GLU A 18 15.76 -20.44 -10.99
N GLU A 19 14.50 -20.06 -11.21
CA GLU A 19 14.09 -18.65 -11.14
C GLU A 19 14.18 -18.12 -9.71
N ALA A 20 13.72 -18.88 -8.72
CA ALA A 20 13.80 -18.51 -7.31
C ALA A 20 15.25 -18.29 -6.85
N ALA A 21 16.23 -19.03 -7.41
CA ALA A 21 17.65 -18.85 -7.12
C ALA A 21 18.21 -17.46 -7.51
N LYS A 22 17.50 -16.67 -8.30
CA LYS A 22 17.85 -15.28 -8.61
C LYS A 22 17.64 -14.35 -7.42
N LEU A 23 16.77 -14.71 -6.47
CA LEU A 23 16.48 -13.93 -5.27
C LEU A 23 17.71 -13.89 -4.34
N GLY A 24 18.05 -12.69 -3.88
CA GLY A 24 19.29 -12.46 -3.13
C GLY A 24 20.55 -12.31 -4.00
N ASN A 25 20.52 -12.76 -5.25
CA ASN A 25 21.63 -12.70 -6.22
C ASN A 25 21.48 -11.50 -7.20
N SER A 26 20.92 -11.74 -8.37
CA SER A 26 20.62 -10.68 -9.34
C SER A 26 19.36 -9.85 -9.01
N LEU A 27 18.45 -10.44 -8.25
CA LEU A 27 17.30 -9.78 -7.66
C LEU A 27 17.53 -9.57 -6.15
N THR A 28 16.86 -8.57 -5.57
CA THR A 28 16.75 -8.47 -4.12
C THR A 28 15.95 -9.67 -3.59
N PRO A 29 16.00 -9.99 -2.30
CA PRO A 29 15.21 -11.10 -1.74
C PRO A 29 13.70 -10.98 -1.97
N VAL A 30 13.20 -9.78 -2.26
CA VAL A 30 11.79 -9.50 -2.55
C VAL A 30 11.52 -9.24 -4.05
N GLY A 31 12.44 -9.64 -4.93
CA GLY A 31 12.24 -9.68 -6.39
C GLY A 31 12.51 -8.39 -7.16
N ALA A 32 12.97 -7.32 -6.53
CA ALA A 32 13.38 -6.13 -7.25
C ALA A 32 14.74 -6.36 -7.95
N THR A 33 14.95 -5.75 -9.13
CA THR A 33 16.25 -5.79 -9.80
C THR A 33 17.32 -5.15 -8.91
N LYS A 34 18.40 -5.87 -8.57
CA LYS A 34 19.44 -5.41 -7.65
C LYS A 34 20.34 -4.35 -8.28
N ALA A 35 20.70 -4.55 -9.55
CA ALA A 35 21.54 -3.61 -10.30
C ALA A 35 20.89 -2.23 -10.47
N GLY A 36 21.70 -1.20 -10.63
CA GLY A 36 21.27 0.13 -11.07
C GLY A 36 20.67 0.13 -12.49
N ASN A 37 20.19 1.27 -12.95
CA ASN A 37 19.77 1.43 -14.34
C ASN A 37 20.89 1.95 -15.24
N GLY A 38 20.65 1.96 -16.57
CA GLY A 38 21.70 2.27 -17.55
C GLY A 38 22.17 3.71 -17.53
N ASP A 39 21.34 4.66 -17.12
CA ASP A 39 21.68 6.10 -17.04
C ASP A 39 22.22 6.53 -15.65
N GLY A 40 22.32 5.57 -14.69
CA GLY A 40 22.80 5.80 -13.35
C GLY A 40 21.85 6.57 -12.43
N SER A 41 20.64 6.94 -12.90
CA SER A 41 19.66 7.67 -12.09
C SER A 41 18.99 6.83 -11.01
N ILE A 42 19.04 5.51 -11.13
CA ILE A 42 18.63 4.54 -10.10
C ILE A 42 19.88 3.74 -9.71
N PRO A 43 20.41 3.90 -8.48
CA PRO A 43 21.58 3.17 -8.04
C PRO A 43 21.30 1.67 -7.82
N ALA A 44 22.36 0.86 -7.73
CA ALA A 44 22.24 -0.51 -7.27
C ALA A 44 21.73 -0.56 -5.82
N TRP A 45 20.93 -1.58 -5.49
CA TRP A 45 20.53 -1.81 -4.11
C TRP A 45 21.66 -2.47 -3.31
N ASN A 46 22.01 -1.90 -2.17
CA ASN A 46 23.11 -2.31 -1.31
C ASN A 46 22.67 -2.78 0.08
N GLY A 47 21.40 -3.21 0.24
CA GLY A 47 20.83 -3.65 1.50
C GLY A 47 19.79 -2.68 2.09
N GLY A 48 19.71 -1.47 1.56
CA GLY A 48 18.77 -0.45 2.02
C GLY A 48 19.19 0.27 3.30
N LEU A 49 18.25 0.98 3.91
CA LEU A 49 18.47 1.72 5.16
C LEU A 49 18.05 0.83 6.34
N THR A 50 19.01 0.21 7.00
CA THR A 50 18.79 -0.71 8.13
C THR A 50 18.86 -0.03 9.49
N GLN A 51 19.39 1.20 9.54
CA GLN A 51 19.44 1.98 10.78
C GLN A 51 18.11 2.70 11.02
N LEU A 52 17.69 2.72 12.28
CA LEU A 52 16.51 3.47 12.68
C LEU A 52 16.75 4.97 12.49
N VAL A 53 15.88 5.61 11.72
CA VAL A 53 15.84 7.07 11.62
C VAL A 53 14.89 7.60 12.68
N ALA A 54 15.39 8.47 13.56
CA ALA A 54 14.57 9.04 14.61
C ALA A 54 13.45 9.92 14.00
N ARG A 55 12.31 9.98 14.67
CA ARG A 55 11.18 10.78 14.21
C ARG A 55 11.56 12.26 14.10
N GLY A 56 11.46 12.80 12.91
CA GLY A 56 11.80 14.19 12.59
C GLY A 56 13.19 14.37 12.01
N ASP A 57 14.01 13.34 12.00
CA ASP A 57 15.28 13.35 11.27
C ASP A 57 15.04 13.09 9.78
N ASN A 58 15.90 13.68 8.97
CA ASN A 58 15.91 13.49 7.53
C ASN A 58 17.33 13.20 7.07
N PRO A 59 17.68 11.95 6.72
CA PRO A 59 19.02 11.59 6.25
C PRO A 59 19.45 12.32 4.97
N PHE A 60 18.48 12.86 4.24
CA PHE A 60 18.66 13.54 2.95
C PHE A 60 18.38 15.04 3.01
N ALA A 61 18.40 15.66 4.20
CA ALA A 61 18.01 17.06 4.41
C ALA A 61 18.83 18.08 3.59
N ASN A 62 20.08 17.74 3.26
CA ASN A 62 20.99 18.64 2.53
C ASN A 62 20.89 18.50 1.00
N GLU A 63 20.11 17.57 0.51
CA GLU A 63 19.94 17.36 -0.93
C GLU A 63 19.00 18.39 -1.54
N LYS A 64 19.29 18.74 -2.79
CA LYS A 64 18.45 19.62 -3.59
C LYS A 64 17.78 18.83 -4.71
N PRO A 65 16.61 19.26 -5.18
CA PRO A 65 15.99 18.65 -6.35
C PRO A 65 16.92 18.72 -7.57
N LEU A 66 17.03 17.63 -8.30
CA LEU A 66 17.69 17.58 -9.62
C LEU A 66 16.89 18.33 -10.67
N LEU A 67 15.56 18.26 -10.56
CA LEU A 67 14.61 19.00 -11.36
C LEU A 67 13.30 19.20 -10.58
N THR A 68 12.52 20.18 -10.98
CA THR A 68 11.13 20.36 -10.49
C THR A 68 10.21 20.31 -11.68
N ILE A 69 9.26 19.37 -11.66
CA ILE A 69 8.21 19.27 -12.66
C ILE A 69 7.09 20.24 -12.28
N THR A 70 6.65 21.02 -13.23
CA THR A 70 5.58 22.03 -13.12
C THR A 70 4.62 21.89 -14.29
N ALA A 71 3.52 22.63 -14.29
CA ALA A 71 2.61 22.66 -15.44
C ALA A 71 3.30 23.11 -16.76
N ALA A 72 4.39 23.89 -16.67
CA ALA A 72 5.11 24.38 -17.85
C ALA A 72 5.98 23.30 -18.54
N ASN A 73 6.40 22.25 -17.83
CA ASN A 73 7.30 21.22 -18.37
C ASN A 73 6.77 19.78 -18.21
N VAL A 74 5.57 19.59 -17.67
CA VAL A 74 4.99 18.27 -17.40
C VAL A 74 4.92 17.37 -18.64
N ASP A 75 4.68 17.93 -19.81
CA ASP A 75 4.56 17.18 -21.07
C ASP A 75 5.85 16.41 -21.41
N GLN A 76 7.00 16.90 -20.97
CA GLN A 76 8.31 16.24 -21.17
C GLN A 76 8.51 15.03 -20.23
N HIS A 77 7.66 14.86 -19.21
CA HIS A 77 7.82 13.86 -18.15
C HIS A 77 6.63 12.89 -18.04
N THR A 78 5.63 13.00 -18.90
CA THR A 78 4.38 12.21 -18.83
C THR A 78 4.61 10.70 -18.81
N ALA A 79 5.65 10.21 -19.48
CA ALA A 79 6.00 8.79 -19.51
C ALA A 79 6.41 8.22 -18.12
N MET A 80 6.85 9.10 -17.21
CA MET A 80 7.29 8.76 -15.85
C MET A 80 6.30 9.20 -14.77
N LEU A 81 5.11 9.66 -15.15
CA LEU A 81 4.05 10.12 -14.26
C LEU A 81 2.81 9.25 -14.38
N THR A 82 2.02 9.20 -13.33
CA THR A 82 0.69 8.60 -13.39
C THR A 82 -0.31 9.56 -14.06
N PRO A 83 -1.40 9.05 -14.66
CA PRO A 83 -2.47 9.90 -15.19
C PRO A 83 -3.05 10.87 -14.15
N GLY A 84 -3.13 10.44 -12.88
CA GLY A 84 -3.59 11.28 -11.78
C GLY A 84 -2.64 12.45 -11.48
N GLN A 85 -1.32 12.23 -11.51
CA GLN A 85 -0.35 13.31 -11.35
C GLN A 85 -0.44 14.33 -12.50
N VAL A 86 -0.59 13.86 -13.75
CA VAL A 86 -0.80 14.75 -14.90
C VAL A 86 -2.09 15.56 -14.76
N ALA A 87 -3.16 14.95 -14.25
CA ALA A 87 -4.42 15.65 -13.99
C ALA A 87 -4.27 16.72 -12.90
N LEU A 88 -3.45 16.48 -11.86
CA LEU A 88 -3.18 17.50 -10.82
C LEU A 88 -2.48 18.73 -11.38
N PHE A 89 -1.53 18.58 -12.31
CA PHE A 89 -0.91 19.75 -12.98
C PHE A 89 -1.91 20.59 -13.79
N LYS A 90 -2.91 19.93 -14.39
CA LYS A 90 -4.00 20.64 -15.10
C LYS A 90 -4.95 21.34 -14.14
N ALA A 91 -5.27 20.72 -13.01
CA ALA A 91 -6.18 21.27 -12.01
C ALA A 91 -5.54 22.40 -11.19
N TYR A 92 -4.24 22.29 -10.89
CA TYR A 92 -3.52 23.21 -10.00
C TYR A 92 -2.21 23.69 -10.63
N PRO A 93 -2.26 24.37 -11.80
CA PRO A 93 -1.07 24.69 -12.60
C PRO A 93 -0.10 25.64 -11.89
N ASN A 94 -0.58 26.45 -10.96
CA ASN A 94 0.22 27.46 -10.27
C ASN A 94 0.78 27.00 -8.92
N SER A 95 0.28 25.89 -8.36
CA SER A 95 0.64 25.48 -7.01
C SER A 95 1.16 24.06 -6.91
N TYR A 96 0.74 23.15 -7.80
CA TYR A 96 1.21 21.78 -7.78
C TYR A 96 2.55 21.63 -8.50
N GLN A 97 3.50 20.98 -7.84
CA GLN A 97 4.83 20.72 -8.35
C GLN A 97 5.32 19.35 -7.87
N ILE A 98 6.23 18.74 -8.61
CA ILE A 98 6.92 17.51 -8.25
C ILE A 98 8.43 17.78 -8.20
N PRO A 99 9.01 18.03 -7.03
CA PRO A 99 10.46 18.11 -6.88
C PRO A 99 11.07 16.71 -6.93
N VAL A 100 11.95 16.46 -7.88
CA VAL A 100 12.61 15.16 -8.09
C VAL A 100 14.03 15.23 -7.55
N TYR A 101 14.35 14.32 -6.65
CA TYR A 101 15.64 14.22 -5.96
C TYR A 101 16.45 13.02 -6.46
N PRO A 102 17.74 12.92 -6.09
CA PRO A 102 18.54 11.72 -6.31
C PRO A 102 17.84 10.50 -5.69
N SER A 103 17.86 9.37 -6.40
CA SER A 103 17.21 8.14 -5.94
C SER A 103 18.06 7.42 -4.90
N HIS A 104 17.42 7.04 -3.77
CA HIS A 104 18.01 6.22 -2.74
C HIS A 104 17.15 4.99 -2.50
N ARG A 105 17.71 3.80 -2.66
CA ARG A 105 17.00 2.55 -2.52
C ARG A 105 17.01 2.07 -1.05
N THR A 106 16.27 2.80 -0.20
CA THR A 106 16.28 2.61 1.26
C THR A 106 15.46 1.41 1.73
N GLY A 107 14.60 0.83 0.90
CA GLY A 107 13.76 -0.30 1.27
C GLY A 107 14.58 -1.47 1.81
N ALA A 108 14.31 -1.89 3.05
CA ALA A 108 14.91 -3.01 3.75
C ALA A 108 13.87 -3.72 4.61
N TYR A 109 14.03 -5.03 4.79
CA TYR A 109 13.22 -5.85 5.68
C TYR A 109 14.09 -6.64 6.64
N PRO A 110 13.56 -7.12 7.77
CA PRO A 110 14.23 -8.11 8.62
C PRO A 110 14.59 -9.38 7.82
N GLN A 111 15.70 -10.04 8.16
CA GLN A 111 16.16 -11.24 7.46
C GLN A 111 15.08 -12.33 7.43
N SER A 112 14.35 -12.53 8.55
CA SER A 112 13.24 -13.49 8.61
C SER A 112 12.14 -13.24 7.56
N ILE A 113 11.90 -11.97 7.18
CA ILE A 113 10.94 -11.60 6.12
C ILE A 113 11.52 -11.90 4.74
N TYR A 114 12.82 -11.68 4.54
CA TYR A 114 13.50 -12.08 3.31
C TYR A 114 13.45 -13.60 3.11
N ASP A 115 13.70 -14.38 4.16
CA ASP A 115 13.66 -15.85 4.11
C ASP A 115 12.25 -16.34 3.75
N LYS A 116 11.21 -15.75 4.35
CA LYS A 116 9.81 -16.04 4.01
C LYS A 116 9.49 -15.67 2.55
N ALA A 117 9.94 -14.52 2.05
CA ALA A 117 9.71 -14.10 0.67
C ALA A 117 10.37 -15.04 -0.36
N ILE A 118 11.58 -15.50 -0.06
CA ILE A 118 12.29 -16.49 -0.89
C ILE A 118 11.54 -17.83 -0.90
N LYS A 119 11.09 -18.31 0.25
CA LYS A 119 10.26 -19.53 0.37
C LYS A 119 8.97 -19.39 -0.42
N ASN A 120 8.24 -18.29 -0.22
CA ASN A 120 6.97 -18.00 -0.88
C ASN A 120 7.08 -18.05 -2.41
N ALA A 121 8.21 -17.65 -2.98
CA ALA A 121 8.41 -17.65 -4.44
C ALA A 121 8.16 -19.02 -5.09
N THR A 122 8.38 -20.12 -4.34
CA THR A 122 8.16 -21.48 -4.79
C THR A 122 6.93 -22.16 -4.18
N THR A 123 6.29 -21.57 -3.16
CA THR A 123 5.18 -22.21 -2.44
C THR A 123 3.86 -21.48 -2.57
N ALA A 124 3.90 -20.13 -2.64
CA ALA A 124 2.68 -19.32 -2.70
C ALA A 124 1.89 -19.58 -3.98
N GLN A 125 0.57 -19.64 -3.86
CA GLN A 125 -0.34 -19.90 -4.97
C GLN A 125 -1.53 -18.94 -4.90
N LEU A 126 -1.94 -18.45 -6.08
CA LEU A 126 -3.25 -17.83 -6.21
C LEU A 126 -4.33 -18.90 -6.14
N THR A 127 -5.36 -18.63 -5.34
CA THR A 127 -6.63 -19.36 -5.40
C THR A 127 -7.63 -18.59 -6.26
N ALA A 128 -8.87 -19.07 -6.35
CA ALA A 128 -9.91 -18.39 -7.11
C ALA A 128 -10.12 -16.94 -6.66
N ASN A 129 -10.01 -16.64 -5.35
CA ASN A 129 -10.31 -15.32 -4.78
C ASN A 129 -9.30 -14.87 -3.71
N GLY A 130 -8.20 -15.59 -3.52
CA GLY A 130 -7.26 -15.31 -2.44
C GLY A 130 -5.90 -15.96 -2.67
N LEU A 131 -5.26 -16.36 -1.59
CA LEU A 131 -3.94 -16.96 -1.53
C LEU A 131 -3.93 -18.24 -0.71
N SER A 132 -2.99 -19.14 -1.02
CA SER A 132 -2.65 -20.30 -0.20
C SER A 132 -1.14 -20.55 -0.18
N ASN A 133 -0.69 -21.35 0.77
CA ASN A 133 0.71 -21.81 0.91
C ASN A 133 1.74 -20.68 0.97
N TYR A 134 1.43 -19.59 1.66
CA TYR A 134 2.32 -18.44 1.84
C TYR A 134 2.54 -18.12 3.31
N ASP A 135 3.74 -17.65 3.62
CA ASP A 135 4.06 -17.02 4.90
C ASP A 135 3.87 -15.49 4.78
N GLU A 136 3.66 -14.80 5.90
CA GLU A 136 3.54 -13.34 5.95
C GLU A 136 4.83 -12.66 5.46
N ALA A 137 4.82 -12.24 4.21
CA ALA A 137 5.85 -11.50 3.49
C ALA A 137 5.30 -11.16 2.10
N ILE A 138 6.18 -10.88 1.13
CA ILE A 138 5.84 -10.79 -0.29
C ILE A 138 5.59 -12.20 -0.84
N PRO A 139 4.36 -12.55 -1.27
CA PRO A 139 4.07 -13.89 -1.76
C PRO A 139 4.65 -14.16 -3.15
N PHE A 140 4.67 -13.16 -4.04
CA PHE A 140 5.09 -13.33 -5.44
C PHE A 140 6.25 -12.38 -5.77
N ALA A 141 7.47 -12.75 -5.38
CA ALA A 141 8.66 -11.94 -5.64
C ALA A 141 8.91 -11.70 -7.15
N MET A 142 8.42 -12.58 -8.00
CA MET A 142 8.49 -12.48 -9.47
C MET A 142 7.09 -12.63 -10.09
N PRO A 143 6.22 -11.62 -9.93
CA PRO A 143 4.82 -11.69 -10.31
C PRO A 143 4.66 -11.83 -11.83
N GLN A 144 3.71 -12.68 -12.26
CA GLN A 144 3.40 -12.98 -13.65
C GLN A 144 2.13 -12.25 -14.13
N ASN A 145 1.30 -11.77 -13.22
CA ASN A 145 0.04 -11.09 -13.53
C ASN A 145 -0.27 -9.97 -12.55
N GLY A 146 -1.29 -9.16 -12.85
CA GLY A 146 -1.64 -8.00 -12.04
C GLY A 146 -2.16 -8.36 -10.65
N LEU A 147 -2.83 -9.49 -10.51
CA LEU A 147 -3.39 -9.96 -9.25
C LEU A 147 -2.27 -10.36 -8.26
N GLU A 148 -1.20 -10.98 -8.74
CA GLU A 148 -0.02 -11.30 -7.92
C GLU A 148 0.66 -10.02 -7.38
N VAL A 149 0.80 -8.99 -8.22
CA VAL A 149 1.33 -7.69 -7.76
C VAL A 149 0.41 -7.05 -6.73
N LEU A 150 -0.90 -7.13 -6.93
CA LEU A 150 -1.86 -6.62 -5.96
C LEU A 150 -1.75 -7.34 -4.61
N TRP A 151 -1.65 -8.67 -4.62
CA TRP A 151 -1.46 -9.45 -3.40
C TRP A 151 -0.15 -9.12 -2.70
N ASN A 152 0.93 -8.86 -3.43
CA ASN A 152 2.18 -8.35 -2.84
C ASN A 152 1.95 -7.05 -2.08
N HIS A 153 1.09 -6.15 -2.60
CA HIS A 153 0.74 -4.92 -1.90
C HIS A 153 -0.10 -5.20 -0.64
N ILE A 154 -1.12 -6.04 -0.74
CA ILE A 154 -2.06 -6.32 0.36
C ILE A 154 -1.33 -7.01 1.54
N THR A 155 -0.49 -8.01 1.25
CA THR A 155 0.16 -8.86 2.25
C THR A 155 1.55 -8.39 2.69
N ARG A 156 2.05 -7.26 2.14
CA ARG A 156 3.40 -6.78 2.47
C ARG A 156 3.61 -6.65 3.98
N TYR A 157 4.82 -6.95 4.43
CA TYR A 157 5.21 -6.77 5.83
C TYR A 157 5.09 -5.30 6.26
N ARG A 158 4.41 -5.06 7.38
CA ARG A 158 4.15 -3.74 7.97
C ARG A 158 4.52 -3.68 9.46
N GLY A 159 5.38 -4.61 9.92
CA GLY A 159 5.82 -4.69 11.30
C GLY A 159 5.11 -5.76 12.14
N GLY A 160 4.29 -6.64 11.52
CA GLY A 160 3.57 -7.73 12.21
C GLY A 160 2.41 -7.25 13.08
N SER A 161 2.69 -6.46 14.10
CA SER A 161 1.70 -5.69 14.86
C SER A 161 2.14 -4.25 14.99
N ALA A 162 1.20 -3.29 14.96
CA ALA A 162 1.54 -1.89 15.12
C ALA A 162 0.37 -1.07 15.67
N GLN A 163 0.70 0.00 16.37
CA GLN A 163 -0.20 1.08 16.72
C GLN A 163 0.25 2.36 16.02
N ARG A 164 -0.69 3.08 15.41
CA ARG A 164 -0.45 4.35 14.74
C ARG A 164 -1.37 5.44 15.28
N LYS A 165 -0.82 6.63 15.47
CA LYS A 165 -1.61 7.86 15.68
C LYS A 165 -1.57 8.66 14.39
N LEU A 166 -2.72 8.95 13.82
CA LEU A 166 -2.83 9.64 12.55
C LEU A 166 -3.96 10.66 12.54
N MET A 167 -3.91 11.56 11.59
CA MET A 167 -4.98 12.50 11.30
C MET A 167 -5.45 12.32 9.85
N GLN A 168 -6.76 12.25 9.68
CA GLN A 168 -7.42 12.24 8.38
C GLN A 168 -8.06 13.61 8.14
N ALA A 169 -7.79 14.18 6.97
CA ALA A 169 -8.35 15.45 6.54
C ALA A 169 -9.17 15.25 5.25
N PRO A 170 -10.50 15.18 5.30
CA PRO A 170 -11.34 15.19 4.11
C PRO A 170 -11.40 16.62 3.55
N VAL A 171 -10.41 16.97 2.71
CA VAL A 171 -10.25 18.33 2.19
C VAL A 171 -11.32 18.61 1.12
N GLN A 172 -12.11 19.64 1.35
CA GLN A 172 -13.15 20.08 0.45
C GLN A 172 -12.56 20.90 -0.72
N ARG A 173 -13.37 21.15 -1.77
CA ARG A 173 -12.92 21.90 -2.95
C ARG A 173 -12.42 23.31 -2.66
N ASN A 174 -12.90 23.93 -1.60
CA ASN A 174 -12.47 25.26 -1.14
C ASN A 174 -11.26 25.22 -0.20
N GLY A 175 -10.62 24.06 -0.04
CA GLY A 175 -9.48 23.87 0.84
C GLY A 175 -9.82 23.67 2.32
N SER A 176 -11.08 23.83 2.73
CA SER A 176 -11.48 23.59 4.13
C SER A 176 -11.51 22.09 4.46
N TYR A 177 -11.24 21.73 5.71
CA TYR A 177 -11.32 20.35 6.19
C TYR A 177 -11.67 20.29 7.69
N THR A 178 -12.20 19.16 8.10
CA THR A 178 -12.33 18.81 9.50
C THR A 178 -11.27 17.77 9.84
N ALA A 179 -10.33 18.10 10.73
CA ALA A 179 -9.34 17.15 11.21
C ALA A 179 -10.00 16.05 12.04
N VAL A 180 -9.82 14.78 11.64
CA VAL A 180 -10.24 13.61 12.41
C VAL A 180 -9.00 12.88 12.88
N LYS A 181 -8.72 12.89 14.19
CA LYS A 181 -7.60 12.16 14.78
C LYS A 181 -8.03 10.76 15.17
N LEU A 182 -7.16 9.81 14.90
CA LEU A 182 -7.42 8.39 14.98
C LEU A 182 -6.24 7.68 15.66
N VAL A 183 -6.54 6.62 16.38
CA VAL A 183 -5.58 5.61 16.79
C VAL A 183 -5.95 4.31 16.09
N ASP A 184 -5.04 3.80 15.28
CA ASP A 184 -5.16 2.53 14.60
C ASP A 184 -4.28 1.49 15.29
N GLU A 185 -4.81 0.29 15.42
CA GLU A 185 -4.09 -0.90 15.88
C GLU A 185 -4.34 -2.02 14.89
N PHE A 186 -3.30 -2.74 14.48
CA PHE A 186 -3.45 -3.94 13.70
C PHE A 186 -2.47 -5.02 14.14
N ILE A 187 -2.87 -6.27 13.91
CA ILE A 187 -2.05 -7.43 14.20
C ILE A 187 -2.36 -8.54 13.20
N PHE A 188 -1.29 -9.15 12.65
CA PHE A 188 -1.42 -10.40 11.91
C PHE A 188 -1.50 -11.58 12.89
N PRO A 189 -2.29 -12.64 12.61
CA PRO A 189 -2.46 -13.77 13.53
C PRO A 189 -1.15 -14.40 14.00
N GLN A 190 -0.14 -14.44 13.12
CA GLN A 190 1.19 -15.01 13.42
C GLN A 190 1.95 -14.28 14.54
N TYR A 191 1.52 -13.08 14.92
CA TYR A 191 2.14 -12.24 15.95
C TYR A 191 1.27 -12.09 17.20
N MET A 192 0.17 -12.84 17.29
CA MET A 192 -0.65 -12.88 18.52
C MET A 192 0.06 -13.66 19.63
N SER A 193 -0.21 -13.31 20.87
CA SER A 193 0.44 -13.93 22.05
C SER A 193 0.11 -15.41 22.23
N ASP A 194 -1.07 -15.81 21.82
CA ASP A 194 -1.57 -17.20 21.80
C ASP A 194 -1.18 -17.95 20.51
N GLY A 195 -0.53 -17.24 19.58
CA GLY A 195 -0.01 -17.80 18.35
C GLY A 195 -1.06 -17.97 17.25
N TYR A 196 -0.59 -18.48 16.10
CA TYR A 196 -1.44 -18.79 14.95
C TYR A 196 -2.18 -20.11 15.14
N ASP A 197 -3.50 -20.09 15.04
CA ASP A 197 -4.35 -21.29 15.03
C ASP A 197 -4.92 -21.52 13.62
N ALA A 198 -4.43 -22.56 12.92
CA ALA A 198 -4.88 -22.88 11.57
C ALA A 198 -6.39 -23.16 11.46
N ALA A 199 -7.06 -23.59 12.51
CA ALA A 199 -8.50 -23.84 12.50
C ALA A 199 -9.31 -22.52 12.51
N GLN A 200 -8.77 -21.46 13.11
CA GLN A 200 -9.44 -20.17 13.22
C GLN A 200 -8.90 -19.16 12.22
N ASP A 201 -7.60 -19.17 11.97
CA ASP A 201 -6.87 -18.12 11.30
C ASP A 201 -6.52 -18.41 9.83
N ALA A 202 -6.82 -19.61 9.32
CA ALA A 202 -6.42 -20.02 7.97
C ALA A 202 -6.87 -19.03 6.85
N ASN A 203 -8.01 -18.39 7.03
CA ASN A 203 -8.52 -17.35 6.11
C ASN A 203 -8.41 -15.94 6.71
N MET A 204 -7.70 -15.74 7.81
CA MET A 204 -7.55 -14.43 8.45
C MET A 204 -6.25 -13.76 8.00
N LEU A 205 -6.38 -12.57 7.40
CA LEU A 205 -5.22 -11.79 6.99
C LEU A 205 -4.67 -10.98 8.16
N PHE A 206 -5.52 -10.18 8.81
CA PHE A 206 -5.20 -9.42 10.01
C PHE A 206 -6.45 -8.97 10.75
N TYR A 207 -6.26 -8.59 12.01
CA TYR A 207 -7.25 -7.87 12.82
C TYR A 207 -6.87 -6.40 12.85
N PHE A 208 -7.88 -5.52 12.74
CA PHE A 208 -7.70 -4.08 12.72
C PHE A 208 -8.72 -3.39 13.61
N LYS A 209 -8.25 -2.46 14.44
CA LYS A 209 -9.09 -1.61 15.27
C LYS A 209 -8.72 -0.16 15.02
N GLN A 210 -9.71 0.71 14.88
CA GLN A 210 -9.55 2.14 14.73
C GLN A 210 -10.46 2.86 15.71
N GLU A 211 -9.91 3.78 16.49
CA GLU A 211 -10.65 4.61 17.43
C GLU A 211 -10.48 6.09 17.08
N ILE A 212 -11.60 6.82 17.02
CA ILE A 212 -11.59 8.26 16.82
C ILE A 212 -11.34 8.97 18.16
N THR A 213 -10.31 9.79 18.21
CA THR A 213 -9.93 10.57 19.40
C THR A 213 -10.28 12.06 19.31
N GLU A 214 -10.49 12.59 18.12
CA GLU A 214 -10.98 13.93 17.83
C GLU A 214 -11.77 13.94 16.51
N PRO A 215 -12.73 14.82 16.28
CA PRO A 215 -13.28 15.86 17.18
C PRO A 215 -14.28 15.29 18.20
N ALA A 216 -14.64 16.09 19.21
CA ALA A 216 -15.50 15.69 20.32
C ALA A 216 -16.82 15.01 19.90
N ARG A 217 -17.42 15.42 18.77
CA ARG A 217 -18.67 14.81 18.24
C ARG A 217 -18.52 13.35 17.79
N LEU A 218 -17.30 12.89 17.54
CA LEU A 218 -16.97 11.55 17.02
C LEU A 218 -16.15 10.71 18.00
N VAL A 219 -15.63 11.32 19.05
CA VAL A 219 -14.75 10.68 20.06
C VAL A 219 -15.33 9.37 20.57
N GLY A 220 -14.49 8.35 20.66
CA GLY A 220 -14.85 7.01 21.13
C GLY A 220 -15.59 6.16 20.11
N THR A 221 -15.89 6.69 18.92
CA THR A 221 -16.36 5.84 17.81
C THR A 221 -15.26 4.88 17.42
N THR A 222 -15.54 3.58 17.49
CA THR A 222 -14.54 2.54 17.25
C THR A 222 -15.00 1.62 16.12
N LEU A 223 -14.12 1.36 15.16
CA LEU A 223 -14.27 0.36 14.12
C LEU A 223 -13.39 -0.84 14.46
N LEU A 224 -13.95 -2.03 14.43
CA LEU A 224 -13.22 -3.30 14.48
C LEU A 224 -13.42 -4.03 13.16
N VAL A 225 -12.35 -4.52 12.57
CA VAL A 225 -12.36 -5.29 11.32
C VAL A 225 -11.58 -6.58 11.50
N HIS A 226 -12.19 -7.68 11.10
CA HIS A 226 -11.53 -8.95 10.84
C HIS A 226 -11.37 -9.05 9.31
N GLU A 227 -10.16 -8.86 8.84
CA GLU A 227 -9.83 -8.90 7.43
C GLU A 227 -9.56 -10.33 7.01
N THR A 228 -10.22 -10.78 5.96
CA THR A 228 -10.05 -12.13 5.44
C THR A 228 -9.27 -12.13 4.12
N VAL A 229 -8.58 -13.23 3.83
CA VAL A 229 -7.83 -13.43 2.58
C VAL A 229 -8.82 -13.69 1.43
N ASP A 230 -9.66 -14.71 1.54
CA ASP A 230 -10.73 -15.00 0.59
C ASP A 230 -12.04 -14.41 1.11
N GLN A 231 -12.37 -13.22 0.62
CA GLN A 231 -13.58 -12.49 1.02
C GLN A 231 -14.86 -13.02 0.33
N VAL A 232 -14.74 -13.85 -0.69
CA VAL A 232 -15.90 -14.50 -1.33
C VAL A 232 -16.39 -15.66 -0.48
N VAL A 233 -15.45 -16.46 0.05
CA VAL A 233 -15.76 -17.58 0.98
C VAL A 233 -16.19 -17.04 2.34
N GLN A 234 -15.48 -16.07 2.89
CA GLN A 234 -15.77 -15.43 4.16
C GLN A 234 -15.59 -13.92 4.03
N PRO A 235 -16.66 -13.16 3.82
CA PRO A 235 -16.59 -11.71 3.70
C PRO A 235 -15.91 -11.05 4.90
N ARG A 236 -15.22 -9.94 4.65
CA ARG A 236 -14.72 -9.05 5.71
C ARG A 236 -15.78 -8.83 6.76
N MET A 237 -15.46 -9.01 8.01
CA MET A 237 -16.35 -8.76 9.13
C MET A 237 -15.97 -7.43 9.78
N ALA A 238 -16.94 -6.53 9.93
CA ALA A 238 -16.71 -5.24 10.54
C ALA A 238 -17.82 -4.88 11.52
N TRP A 239 -17.43 -4.21 12.61
CA TRP A 239 -18.32 -3.71 13.65
C TRP A 239 -17.97 -2.27 13.98
N ILE A 240 -18.99 -1.45 14.16
CA ILE A 240 -18.83 -0.08 14.64
C ILE A 240 -19.48 0.05 16.00
N TYR A 241 -18.72 0.49 16.99
CA TYR A 241 -19.23 1.02 18.24
C TYR A 241 -19.48 2.52 18.07
N ASN A 242 -20.72 2.95 18.27
CA ASN A 242 -21.07 4.36 18.28
C ASN A 242 -21.14 4.86 19.73
N SER A 243 -20.25 5.76 20.09
CA SER A 243 -20.16 6.28 21.48
C SER A 243 -21.39 7.05 21.92
N GLY A 244 -22.07 7.78 21.02
CA GLY A 244 -23.30 8.52 21.31
C GLY A 244 -24.50 7.58 21.60
N GLN A 245 -24.60 6.48 20.89
CA GLN A 245 -25.67 5.47 21.07
C GLN A 245 -25.28 4.37 22.06
N ARG A 246 -24.00 4.26 22.44
CA ARG A 246 -23.42 3.19 23.27
C ARG A 246 -23.76 1.79 22.79
N ARG A 247 -23.78 1.60 21.45
CA ARG A 247 -24.15 0.33 20.80
C ARG A 247 -23.14 -0.08 19.76
N VAL A 248 -22.86 -1.38 19.70
CA VAL A 248 -22.12 -2.01 18.62
C VAL A 248 -23.12 -2.43 17.53
N ARG A 249 -22.78 -2.18 16.28
CA ARG A 249 -23.53 -2.63 15.10
C ARG A 249 -22.58 -3.27 14.10
N ARG A 250 -23.05 -4.28 13.39
CA ARG A 250 -22.34 -4.75 12.18
C ARG A 250 -22.31 -3.64 11.13
N ALA A 251 -21.18 -3.54 10.41
CA ALA A 251 -20.95 -2.55 9.38
C ALA A 251 -20.63 -3.23 8.03
N PRO A 252 -21.61 -3.91 7.40
CA PRO A 252 -21.38 -4.65 6.15
C PRO A 252 -20.94 -3.74 5.00
N GLN A 253 -21.27 -2.44 5.05
CA GLN A 253 -20.86 -1.43 4.06
C GLN A 253 -19.37 -1.09 4.10
N VAL A 254 -18.60 -1.58 5.07
CA VAL A 254 -17.14 -1.42 5.13
C VAL A 254 -16.43 -2.35 4.14
N ALA A 255 -17.15 -3.32 3.57
CA ALA A 255 -16.68 -4.11 2.45
C ALA A 255 -16.77 -3.32 1.14
N TYR A 256 -15.85 -3.59 0.21
CA TYR A 256 -15.83 -3.01 -1.14
C TYR A 256 -15.80 -1.47 -1.16
N ASP A 257 -16.63 -0.88 -2.02
CA ASP A 257 -16.72 0.54 -2.34
C ASP A 257 -17.67 1.35 -1.46
N GLY A 258 -18.08 0.80 -0.31
CA GLY A 258 -18.82 1.56 0.68
C GLY A 258 -18.07 2.80 1.17
N PRO A 259 -18.77 3.82 1.74
CA PRO A 259 -18.11 5.03 2.23
C PRO A 259 -17.04 4.72 3.28
N GLY A 260 -15.86 5.30 3.13
CA GLY A 260 -14.78 5.19 4.09
C GLY A 260 -15.09 5.90 5.40
N THR A 261 -14.66 5.33 6.53
CA THR A 261 -14.88 5.91 7.86
C THR A 261 -14.27 7.31 7.95
N ALA A 262 -15.05 8.28 8.44
CA ALA A 262 -14.66 9.68 8.65
C ALA A 262 -14.05 10.37 7.42
N ALA A 263 -14.47 9.99 6.22
CA ALA A 263 -13.93 10.48 4.95
C ALA A 263 -14.86 11.48 4.22
N ASP A 264 -15.99 11.85 4.81
CA ASP A 264 -17.00 12.76 4.22
C ASP A 264 -17.39 12.38 2.78
N GLY A 265 -17.39 11.08 2.45
CA GLY A 265 -17.69 10.57 1.11
C GLY A 265 -16.57 10.76 0.07
N LEU A 266 -15.41 11.32 0.45
CA LEU A 266 -14.29 11.55 -0.47
C LEU A 266 -13.40 10.33 -0.70
N ARG A 267 -13.65 9.23 0.01
CA ARG A 267 -12.93 7.98 -0.11
C ARG A 267 -13.88 6.80 0.09
N THR A 268 -13.68 5.75 -0.67
CA THR A 268 -14.32 4.44 -0.44
C THR A 268 -13.50 3.55 0.51
N SER A 269 -14.10 2.50 1.05
CA SER A 269 -13.44 1.61 2.00
C SER A 269 -12.28 0.85 1.34
N ASP A 270 -12.43 0.43 0.10
CA ASP A 270 -11.40 -0.28 -0.68
C ASP A 270 -10.23 0.62 -1.11
N ASN A 271 -10.39 1.94 -1.12
CA ASN A 271 -9.33 2.91 -1.41
C ASN A 271 -8.39 3.17 -0.22
N PHE A 272 -8.65 2.58 0.95
CA PHE A 272 -7.73 2.71 2.08
C PHE A 272 -6.39 2.06 1.74
N ASP A 273 -5.27 2.73 2.08
CA ASP A 273 -3.92 2.21 1.84
C ASP A 273 -3.68 1.83 0.36
N MET A 274 -4.10 2.69 -0.57
CA MET A 274 -4.15 2.53 -2.03
C MET A 274 -5.22 1.52 -2.49
N PHE A 275 -5.16 0.28 -2.04
CA PHE A 275 -6.19 -0.73 -2.23
C PHE A 275 -6.22 -1.68 -1.03
N ASN A 276 -7.40 -1.79 -0.43
CA ASN A 276 -7.66 -2.67 0.70
C ASN A 276 -9.08 -3.24 0.59
N GLY A 277 -9.33 -3.98 -0.45
CA GLY A 277 -10.61 -4.60 -0.74
C GLY A 277 -10.46 -6.01 -1.30
N SER A 278 -11.59 -6.66 -1.54
CA SER A 278 -11.59 -7.92 -2.27
C SER A 278 -11.27 -7.66 -3.74
N PRO A 279 -10.30 -8.40 -4.31
CA PRO A 279 -9.90 -8.21 -5.70
C PRO A 279 -10.94 -8.67 -6.73
N ASP A 280 -11.95 -9.42 -6.32
CA ASP A 280 -12.90 -10.15 -7.18
C ASP A 280 -13.74 -9.23 -8.08
N LYS A 281 -13.96 -7.97 -7.70
CA LYS A 281 -14.73 -6.99 -8.49
C LYS A 281 -13.97 -6.39 -9.68
N TYR A 282 -12.67 -6.63 -9.78
CA TYR A 282 -11.82 -6.01 -10.80
C TYR A 282 -11.17 -7.05 -11.70
N ASN A 283 -10.93 -6.67 -12.94
CA ASN A 283 -9.97 -7.32 -13.82
C ASN A 283 -8.61 -6.64 -13.62
N TRP A 284 -7.62 -7.41 -13.23
CA TRP A 284 -6.27 -6.90 -12.91
C TRP A 284 -5.31 -7.21 -14.04
N LYS A 285 -4.81 -6.17 -14.71
CA LYS A 285 -3.86 -6.27 -15.82
C LYS A 285 -2.48 -5.83 -15.37
N LEU A 286 -1.49 -6.68 -15.54
CA LEU A 286 -0.09 -6.29 -15.38
C LEU A 286 0.37 -5.52 -16.62
N VAL A 287 0.66 -4.23 -16.45
CA VAL A 287 1.21 -3.39 -17.55
C VAL A 287 2.71 -3.64 -17.71
N GLY A 288 3.41 -3.95 -16.62
CA GLY A 288 4.83 -4.28 -16.61
C GLY A 288 5.65 -3.40 -15.66
N LYS A 289 6.95 -3.53 -15.72
CA LYS A 289 7.90 -2.68 -14.99
C LYS A 289 8.11 -1.37 -15.73
N LYS A 290 8.05 -0.24 -15.00
CA LYS A 290 8.37 1.09 -15.53
C LYS A 290 9.28 1.83 -14.56
N GLU A 291 10.09 2.75 -15.07
CA GLU A 291 10.77 3.75 -14.27
C GLU A 291 9.85 4.96 -14.14
N MET A 292 9.52 5.33 -12.91
CA MET A 292 8.55 6.39 -12.63
C MET A 292 9.03 7.27 -11.48
N TYR A 293 8.59 8.52 -11.46
CA TYR A 293 8.74 9.40 -10.32
C TYR A 293 7.64 9.11 -9.30
N ILE A 294 8.04 8.58 -8.16
CA ILE A 294 7.12 8.22 -7.07
C ILE A 294 7.51 8.96 -5.79
N PRO A 295 6.55 9.25 -4.89
CA PRO A 295 6.88 9.70 -3.54
C PRO A 295 7.74 8.65 -2.84
N TYR A 296 8.95 9.05 -2.43
CA TYR A 296 9.89 8.13 -1.77
C TYR A 296 10.81 8.92 -0.84
N ASN A 297 11.18 8.33 0.31
CA ASN A 297 12.02 8.99 1.31
C ASN A 297 11.53 10.37 1.77
N SER A 298 10.22 10.58 1.82
CA SER A 298 9.60 11.86 2.19
C SER A 298 9.65 12.10 3.71
N PHE A 299 10.82 12.03 4.31
CA PHE A 299 11.04 12.20 5.77
C PHE A 299 10.58 13.57 6.26
N GLU A 300 10.75 14.61 5.44
CA GLU A 300 10.34 15.98 5.80
C GLU A 300 8.82 16.07 5.97
N LEU A 301 8.05 15.45 5.07
CA LEU A 301 6.59 15.43 5.15
C LEU A 301 6.08 14.80 6.47
N GLY A 302 6.77 13.76 6.96
CA GLY A 302 6.44 13.07 8.22
C GLY A 302 7.00 13.74 9.48
N SER A 303 7.71 14.85 9.36
CA SER A 303 8.35 15.52 10.50
C SER A 303 7.34 16.18 11.45
N PRO A 304 7.50 16.00 12.76
CA PRO A 304 6.64 16.65 13.75
C PRO A 304 6.84 18.18 13.83
N ARG A 305 7.80 18.75 13.10
CA ARG A 305 8.01 20.20 13.00
C ARG A 305 6.90 20.91 12.24
N HIS A 306 6.20 20.20 11.35
CA HIS A 306 5.15 20.78 10.53
C HIS A 306 3.78 20.65 11.17
N LYS A 307 3.00 21.69 11.07
CA LYS A 307 1.57 21.68 11.39
C LYS A 307 0.78 21.16 10.19
N TYR A 308 -0.46 20.75 10.41
CA TYR A 308 -1.32 20.27 9.32
C TYR A 308 -1.52 21.32 8.23
N ASP A 309 -1.64 22.60 8.61
CA ASP A 309 -1.78 23.71 7.65
C ASP A 309 -0.51 23.95 6.82
N ASP A 310 0.66 23.52 7.29
CA ASP A 310 1.89 23.55 6.49
C ASP A 310 1.89 22.44 5.43
N ILE A 311 1.24 21.33 5.72
CA ILE A 311 1.20 20.13 4.87
C ILE A 311 0.06 20.20 3.84
N ILE A 312 -1.14 20.58 4.28
CA ILE A 312 -2.36 20.55 3.48
C ILE A 312 -2.45 21.80 2.61
N ARG A 313 -2.74 21.61 1.35
CA ARG A 313 -3.08 22.65 0.38
C ARG A 313 -4.42 22.33 -0.28
N GLU A 314 -5.00 23.29 -0.96
CA GLU A 314 -6.18 23.07 -1.78
C GLU A 314 -5.88 22.02 -2.86
N GLY A 315 -6.53 20.85 -2.75
CA GLY A 315 -6.45 19.77 -3.71
C GLY A 315 -5.16 18.96 -3.77
N HIS A 316 -4.10 19.34 -3.04
CA HIS A 316 -2.85 18.57 -3.01
C HIS A 316 -2.04 18.81 -1.72
N ILE A 317 -0.98 18.03 -1.54
CA ILE A 317 -0.01 18.21 -0.46
C ILE A 317 0.98 19.33 -0.85
N ASN A 318 1.49 20.06 0.15
CA ASN A 318 2.50 21.09 -0.04
C ASN A 318 3.75 20.54 -0.74
N PRO A 319 4.06 20.96 -1.97
CA PRO A 319 5.20 20.43 -2.72
C PRO A 319 6.55 20.65 -2.05
N ALA A 320 6.70 21.72 -1.26
CA ALA A 320 7.95 22.02 -0.56
C ALA A 320 8.32 20.96 0.51
N LEU A 321 7.37 20.13 0.94
CA LEU A 321 7.57 19.07 1.92
C LEU A 321 7.63 17.68 1.28
N THR A 322 7.40 17.58 -0.03
CA THR A 322 7.40 16.31 -0.74
C THR A 322 8.78 15.99 -1.30
N ARG A 323 9.04 14.71 -1.46
CA ARG A 323 10.21 14.19 -2.15
C ARG A 323 9.75 13.12 -3.13
N TYR A 324 10.15 13.25 -4.37
CA TYR A 324 9.95 12.26 -5.42
C TYR A 324 11.31 11.75 -5.89
N GLU A 325 11.36 10.47 -6.17
CA GLU A 325 12.55 9.82 -6.68
C GLU A 325 12.20 8.94 -7.88
N LYS A 326 13.15 8.72 -8.79
CA LYS A 326 12.99 7.78 -9.89
C LYS A 326 13.19 6.36 -9.41
N HIS A 327 12.16 5.52 -9.53
CA HIS A 327 12.23 4.11 -9.13
C HIS A 327 11.61 3.20 -10.19
N ARG A 328 12.06 1.94 -10.22
CA ARG A 328 11.40 0.89 -10.99
C ARG A 328 10.20 0.39 -10.18
N VAL A 329 9.04 0.41 -10.80
CA VAL A 329 7.77 0.00 -10.19
C VAL A 329 7.04 -0.98 -11.09
N TRP A 330 6.28 -1.89 -10.51
CA TRP A 330 5.26 -2.62 -11.22
C TRP A 330 4.05 -1.72 -11.42
N VAL A 331 3.53 -1.67 -12.64
CA VAL A 331 2.30 -0.94 -12.98
C VAL A 331 1.20 -1.95 -13.24
N VAL A 332 0.10 -1.80 -12.52
CA VAL A 332 -1.10 -2.64 -12.61
C VAL A 332 -2.32 -1.77 -12.86
N GLU A 333 -3.18 -2.17 -13.76
CA GLU A 333 -4.48 -1.56 -14.00
C GLU A 333 -5.58 -2.47 -13.45
N GLY A 334 -6.45 -1.89 -12.61
CA GLY A 334 -7.68 -2.52 -12.15
C GLY A 334 -8.89 -1.90 -12.88
N THR A 335 -9.65 -2.72 -13.61
CA THR A 335 -10.88 -2.29 -14.29
C THR A 335 -12.07 -3.01 -13.66
N LEU A 336 -13.09 -2.28 -13.25
CA LEU A 336 -14.31 -2.90 -12.72
C LEU A 336 -14.88 -3.92 -13.71
N LYS A 337 -15.31 -5.04 -13.18
CA LYS A 337 -16.11 -6.01 -13.92
C LYS A 337 -17.51 -5.46 -14.13
N GLU A 338 -18.13 -5.76 -15.26
CA GLU A 338 -19.54 -5.45 -15.55
C GLU A 338 -20.49 -6.22 -14.64
#